data_5c75c87a6ac4ba5374d6d50d32f86f7b
#
_entry.id   5c75c87a6ac4ba5374d6d50d32f86f7b
#
_cell.length_a   1.000
_cell.length_b   1.000
_cell.length_c   1.000
_cell.angle_alpha   90.00
_cell.angle_beta   90.00
_cell.angle_gamma   90.00
#
_symmetry.space_group_name_H-M   'P 1'
#
loop_
_entity.id
_entity.type
_entity.pdbx_description
1 polymer ?
#
loop_
_entity_poly.entity_id
_entity_poly.type
_entity_poly.pdbx_seq_one_letter_code
_entity_poly.pdbx_strand_id
1 'polypeptide(L)'
;MPDLHVSWSDYHRLIEHLAVQIYESDWRFNQIVCLAKGGLRIGDILCRLFDQPLAILAVASYGGPNNQTRGSLTFSRDLTMTTANLGSRVLLVDDLVDSGQSLARSITWLHHQYGFYIDEIRTAVLWYKHCSTVQPDYYAQYLPDNPWIHQPFEHYEHMDLPALMRSHQTAPSSRV
;
A
#
# COMPACT_ATOMS: atom_id res chain seq x y z
N MET A 1 -15.64 14.36 12.65
CA MET A 1 -15.99 12.93 12.41
C MET A 1 -15.07 12.10 13.28
N PRO A 2 -15.50 10.95 13.80
CA PRO A 2 -14.59 10.11 14.57
C PRO A 2 -13.52 9.53 13.65
N ASP A 3 -12.27 9.53 14.12
CA ASP A 3 -11.15 8.91 13.42
C ASP A 3 -11.29 7.38 13.45
N LEU A 4 -10.71 6.70 12.47
CA LEU A 4 -10.65 5.24 12.42
C LEU A 4 -9.31 4.78 13.01
N HIS A 5 -9.34 4.14 14.17
CA HIS A 5 -8.16 3.55 14.79
C HIS A 5 -8.07 2.07 14.43
N VAL A 6 -6.95 1.64 13.87
CA VAL A 6 -6.74 0.28 13.38
C VAL A 6 -5.69 -0.42 14.23
N SER A 7 -6.04 -1.56 14.83
CA SER A 7 -5.09 -2.41 15.53
C SER A 7 -4.30 -3.28 14.55
N TRP A 8 -3.17 -3.86 14.97
CA TRP A 8 -2.43 -4.85 14.17
C TRP A 8 -3.30 -6.06 13.79
N SER A 9 -4.16 -6.51 14.71
CA SER A 9 -5.09 -7.62 14.45
C SER A 9 -6.11 -7.26 13.37
N ASP A 10 -6.67 -6.04 13.42
CA ASP A 10 -7.62 -5.57 12.41
C ASP A 10 -6.93 -5.39 11.05
N TYR A 11 -5.72 -4.84 11.06
CA TYR A 11 -4.92 -4.65 9.85
C TYR A 11 -4.67 -5.98 9.13
N HIS A 12 -4.26 -7.03 9.85
CA HIS A 12 -4.05 -8.35 9.26
C HIS A 12 -5.34 -8.97 8.75
N ARG A 13 -6.45 -8.86 9.51
CA ARG A 13 -7.77 -9.35 9.05
C ARG A 13 -8.24 -8.66 7.77
N LEU A 14 -7.97 -7.36 7.61
CA LEU A 14 -8.29 -6.65 6.36
C LEU A 14 -7.47 -7.17 5.18
N ILE A 15 -6.18 -7.48 5.38
CA ILE A 15 -5.36 -8.08 4.32
C ILE A 15 -5.89 -9.48 3.94
N GLU A 16 -6.23 -10.31 4.92
CA GLU A 16 -6.81 -11.64 4.68
C GLU A 16 -8.14 -11.53 3.92
N HIS A 17 -9.00 -10.59 4.32
CA HIS A 17 -10.27 -10.35 3.62
C HIS A 17 -10.04 -9.91 2.17
N LEU A 18 -9.09 -8.98 1.93
CA LEU A 18 -8.71 -8.55 0.60
C LEU A 18 -8.19 -9.72 -0.25
N ALA A 19 -7.36 -10.60 0.34
CA ALA A 19 -6.85 -11.78 -0.35
C ALA A 19 -7.99 -12.73 -0.78
N VAL A 20 -8.98 -12.96 0.10
CA VAL A 20 -10.15 -13.78 -0.21
C VAL A 20 -10.95 -13.18 -1.37
N GLN A 21 -11.23 -11.88 -1.35
CA GLN A 21 -11.92 -11.20 -2.46
C GLN A 21 -11.20 -11.36 -3.80
N ILE A 22 -9.88 -11.19 -3.81
CA ILE A 22 -9.07 -11.37 -5.01
C ILE A 22 -9.15 -12.82 -5.51
N TYR A 23 -9.04 -13.79 -4.61
CA TYR A 23 -9.10 -15.21 -4.94
C TYR A 23 -10.47 -15.62 -5.51
N GLU A 24 -11.56 -15.16 -4.90
CA GLU A 24 -12.94 -15.44 -5.32
C GLU A 24 -13.34 -14.78 -6.65
N SER A 25 -12.63 -13.72 -7.05
CA SER A 25 -12.87 -13.05 -8.34
C SER A 25 -12.49 -13.88 -9.57
N ASP A 26 -11.81 -15.02 -9.38
CA ASP A 26 -11.23 -15.86 -10.43
C ASP A 26 -10.22 -15.16 -11.36
N TRP A 27 -9.93 -13.90 -11.11
CA TRP A 27 -8.87 -13.21 -11.84
C TRP A 27 -7.50 -13.70 -11.35
N ARG A 28 -6.64 -14.05 -12.29
CA ARG A 28 -5.30 -14.56 -11.99
C ARG A 28 -4.26 -13.55 -12.47
N PHE A 29 -3.32 -13.22 -11.60
CA PHE A 29 -2.20 -12.34 -11.88
C PHE A 29 -0.88 -13.12 -11.72
N ASN A 30 0.19 -12.58 -12.29
CA ASN A 30 1.51 -13.19 -12.26
C ASN A 30 2.58 -12.22 -11.75
N GLN A 31 2.17 -11.07 -11.23
CA GLN A 31 3.06 -10.08 -10.62
C GLN A 31 2.29 -9.22 -9.62
N ILE A 32 2.90 -8.96 -8.45
CA ILE A 32 2.46 -7.94 -7.52
C ILE A 32 3.43 -6.76 -7.63
N VAL A 33 2.87 -5.55 -7.72
CA VAL A 33 3.62 -4.29 -7.57
C VAL A 33 3.05 -3.56 -6.36
N CYS A 34 3.85 -3.36 -5.32
CA CYS A 34 3.41 -2.57 -4.16
C CYS A 34 3.96 -1.15 -4.21
N LEU A 35 3.12 -0.20 -3.85
CA LEU A 35 3.51 1.20 -3.68
C LEU A 35 4.17 1.37 -2.30
N ALA A 36 5.41 1.78 -2.28
CA ALA A 36 6.08 2.05 -1.02
C ALA A 36 5.79 3.48 -0.55
N LYS A 37 5.47 3.68 0.76
CA LYS A 37 5.62 2.70 1.85
C LYS A 37 4.32 1.93 2.19
N GLY A 38 3.14 2.51 1.93
CA GLY A 38 1.85 1.99 2.41
C GLY A 38 1.57 0.55 2.00
N GLY A 39 1.77 0.24 0.72
CA GLY A 39 1.51 -1.08 0.17
C GLY A 39 2.51 -2.18 0.54
N LEU A 40 3.66 -1.85 1.17
CA LEU A 40 4.73 -2.83 1.41
C LEU A 40 4.29 -4.03 2.26
N ARG A 41 3.59 -3.79 3.38
CA ARG A 41 3.16 -4.86 4.28
C ARG A 41 2.09 -5.74 3.65
N ILE A 42 1.20 -5.13 2.89
CA ILE A 42 0.13 -5.81 2.18
C ILE A 42 0.73 -6.65 1.06
N GLY A 43 1.62 -6.05 0.26
CA GLY A 43 2.31 -6.74 -0.83
C GLY A 43 3.14 -7.94 -0.35
N ASP A 44 3.85 -7.84 0.78
CA ASP A 44 4.60 -8.96 1.38
C ASP A 44 3.67 -10.13 1.75
N ILE A 45 2.52 -9.85 2.37
CA ILE A 45 1.58 -10.90 2.76
C ILE A 45 0.92 -11.52 1.51
N LEU A 46 0.46 -10.69 0.57
CA LEU A 46 -0.19 -11.18 -0.64
C LEU A 46 0.76 -11.99 -1.52
N CYS A 47 2.03 -11.59 -1.67
CA CYS A 47 2.98 -12.35 -2.48
C CYS A 47 3.24 -13.75 -1.91
N ARG A 48 3.20 -13.91 -0.58
CA ARG A 48 3.31 -15.23 0.09
C ARG A 48 2.05 -16.06 -0.10
N LEU A 49 0.86 -15.46 0.05
CA LEU A 49 -0.42 -16.17 -0.07
C LEU A 49 -0.68 -16.65 -1.50
N PHE A 50 -0.32 -15.86 -2.51
CA PHE A 50 -0.57 -16.19 -3.92
C PHE A 50 0.63 -16.82 -4.62
N ASP A 51 1.78 -16.94 -3.94
CA ASP A 51 3.04 -17.43 -4.52
C ASP A 51 3.41 -16.69 -5.81
N GLN A 52 3.33 -15.35 -5.76
CA GLN A 52 3.63 -14.49 -6.90
C GLN A 52 4.79 -13.54 -6.60
N PRO A 53 5.63 -13.21 -7.61
CA PRO A 53 6.75 -12.32 -7.42
C PRO A 53 6.30 -10.92 -7.03
N LEU A 54 7.09 -10.27 -6.14
CA LEU A 54 6.87 -8.92 -5.65
C LEU A 54 7.83 -7.95 -6.32
N ALA A 55 7.28 -6.85 -6.83
CA ALA A 55 8.03 -5.67 -7.23
C ALA A 55 7.63 -4.47 -6.36
N ILE A 56 8.54 -3.51 -6.18
CA ILE A 56 8.33 -2.33 -5.36
C ILE A 56 8.48 -1.08 -6.23
N LEU A 57 7.48 -0.21 -6.20
CA LEU A 57 7.52 1.14 -6.75
C LEU A 57 7.55 2.15 -5.60
N ALA A 58 8.67 2.85 -5.43
CA ALA A 58 8.71 3.91 -4.45
C ALA A 58 8.01 5.17 -4.98
N VAL A 59 7.05 5.67 -4.20
CA VAL A 59 6.28 6.88 -4.50
C VAL A 59 6.37 7.82 -3.31
N ALA A 60 6.74 9.07 -3.56
CA ALA A 60 6.79 10.10 -2.55
C ALA A 60 5.94 11.31 -2.98
N SER A 61 5.12 11.79 -2.05
CA SER A 61 4.39 13.04 -2.23
C SER A 61 5.19 14.17 -1.55
N TYR A 62 5.61 15.16 -2.32
CA TYR A 62 6.26 16.34 -1.77
C TYR A 62 5.21 17.36 -1.34
N GLY A 63 5.09 17.57 -0.03
CA GLY A 63 4.26 18.58 0.60
C GLY A 63 4.96 19.10 1.85
N GLY A 64 5.99 19.94 1.68
CA GLY A 64 6.63 20.68 2.77
C GLY A 64 6.31 22.17 2.70
N PRO A 65 6.54 22.95 3.77
CA PRO A 65 6.18 24.37 3.85
C PRO A 65 6.88 25.27 2.81
N ASN A 66 7.88 24.77 2.09
CA ASN A 66 8.60 25.49 1.05
C ASN A 66 8.42 24.94 -0.38
N ASN A 67 7.60 23.89 -0.57
CA ASN A 67 7.33 23.37 -1.91
C ASN A 67 6.03 23.95 -2.45
N GLN A 68 6.14 24.91 -3.35
CA GLN A 68 5.01 25.66 -3.93
C GLN A 68 4.10 24.86 -4.85
N THR A 69 4.33 23.55 -5.03
CA THR A 69 3.49 22.64 -5.81
C THR A 69 2.88 21.57 -4.91
N ARG A 70 1.75 21.89 -4.28
CA ARG A 70 0.88 20.88 -3.65
C ARG A 70 0.55 19.80 -4.68
N GLY A 71 0.96 18.55 -4.38
CA GLY A 71 0.52 17.37 -5.16
C GLY A 71 1.49 16.87 -6.22
N SER A 72 2.79 17.28 -6.26
CA SER A 72 3.75 16.59 -7.10
C SER A 72 4.13 15.25 -6.49
N LEU A 73 3.83 14.16 -7.21
CA LEU A 73 4.29 12.82 -6.88
C LEU A 73 5.61 12.56 -7.61
N THR A 74 6.58 12.07 -6.87
CA THR A 74 7.84 11.58 -7.42
C THR A 74 7.87 10.07 -7.34
N PHE A 75 8.29 9.44 -8.42
CA PHE A 75 8.44 7.98 -8.52
C PHE A 75 9.91 7.61 -8.54
N SER A 76 10.25 6.41 -8.04
CA SER A 76 11.56 5.83 -8.33
C SER A 76 11.75 5.70 -9.85
N ARG A 77 13.01 5.69 -10.28
CA ARG A 77 13.33 5.58 -11.71
C ARG A 77 12.87 4.25 -12.29
N ASP A 78 13.06 3.17 -11.54
CA ASP A 78 12.78 1.80 -11.93
C ASP A 78 12.06 1.05 -10.82
N LEU A 79 11.44 -0.08 -11.14
CA LEU A 79 10.94 -1.04 -10.14
C LEU A 79 12.10 -1.78 -9.49
N THR A 80 12.00 -2.03 -8.19
CA THR A 80 12.86 -3.01 -7.51
C THR A 80 12.18 -4.36 -7.56
N MET A 81 12.75 -5.31 -8.30
CA MET A 81 12.21 -6.67 -8.49
C MET A 81 13.32 -7.68 -8.70
N THR A 82 13.03 -8.96 -8.46
CA THR A 82 13.97 -10.07 -8.63
C THR A 82 13.78 -10.83 -9.94
N THR A 83 12.69 -10.59 -10.66
CA THR A 83 12.39 -11.14 -11.98
C THR A 83 13.06 -10.33 -13.08
N ALA A 84 13.46 -10.98 -14.17
CA ALA A 84 14.12 -10.30 -15.29
C ALA A 84 13.17 -9.32 -16.01
N ASN A 85 11.88 -9.65 -16.08
CA ASN A 85 10.84 -8.84 -16.70
C ASN A 85 9.63 -8.74 -15.75
N LEU A 86 8.86 -7.67 -15.89
CA LEU A 86 7.58 -7.54 -15.23
C LEU A 86 6.57 -8.55 -15.80
N GLY A 87 5.73 -9.11 -14.93
CA GLY A 87 4.63 -9.96 -15.37
C GLY A 87 3.55 -9.18 -16.14
N SER A 88 2.79 -9.89 -16.97
CA SER A 88 1.80 -9.25 -17.86
C SER A 88 0.47 -8.91 -17.16
N ARG A 89 0.13 -9.60 -16.09
CA ARG A 89 -1.08 -9.35 -15.30
C ARG A 89 -0.69 -8.90 -13.89
N VAL A 90 -0.76 -7.60 -13.68
CA VAL A 90 -0.21 -6.92 -12.50
C VAL A 90 -1.30 -6.63 -11.48
N LEU A 91 -1.09 -7.06 -10.24
CA LEU A 91 -1.84 -6.57 -9.08
C LEU A 91 -1.08 -5.41 -8.44
N LEU A 92 -1.59 -4.19 -8.60
CA LEU A 92 -1.03 -2.97 -7.99
C LEU A 92 -1.63 -2.78 -6.60
N VAL A 93 -0.77 -2.72 -5.58
CA VAL A 93 -1.18 -2.75 -4.16
C VAL A 93 -0.75 -1.49 -3.43
N ASP A 94 -1.69 -0.86 -2.72
CA ASP A 94 -1.43 0.23 -1.77
C ASP A 94 -2.24 0.02 -0.48
N ASP A 95 -2.04 0.86 0.54
CA ASP A 95 -2.80 0.77 1.78
C ASP A 95 -4.18 1.43 1.65
N LEU A 96 -4.25 2.60 1.05
CA LEU A 96 -5.50 3.34 0.94
C LEU A 96 -5.59 4.15 -0.36
N VAL A 97 -6.84 4.37 -0.80
CA VAL A 97 -7.16 5.34 -1.84
C VAL A 97 -7.96 6.48 -1.20
N ASP A 98 -7.28 7.64 -1.04
CA ASP A 98 -7.89 8.88 -0.53
C ASP A 98 -8.42 9.70 -1.72
N SER A 99 -7.61 10.54 -2.36
CA SER A 99 -8.01 11.27 -3.58
C SER A 99 -7.94 10.42 -4.86
N GLY A 100 -7.24 9.31 -4.84
CA GLY A 100 -6.98 8.44 -5.99
C GLY A 100 -5.81 8.87 -6.87
N GLN A 101 -5.19 10.02 -6.61
CA GLN A 101 -4.12 10.56 -7.47
C GLN A 101 -2.87 9.67 -7.51
N SER A 102 -2.44 9.14 -6.37
CA SER A 102 -1.27 8.26 -6.30
C SER A 102 -1.49 7.00 -7.13
N LEU A 103 -2.65 6.38 -6.98
CA LEU A 103 -3.01 5.16 -7.69
C LEU A 103 -3.08 5.41 -9.22
N ALA A 104 -3.80 6.44 -9.66
CA ALA A 104 -3.94 6.79 -11.06
C ALA A 104 -2.59 7.09 -11.74
N ARG A 105 -1.75 7.88 -11.07
CA ARG A 105 -0.43 8.22 -11.59
C ARG A 105 0.53 7.03 -11.61
N SER A 106 0.42 6.12 -10.64
CA SER A 106 1.20 4.88 -10.63
C SER A 106 0.83 3.95 -11.78
N ILE A 107 -0.46 3.82 -12.10
CA ILE A 107 -0.92 3.08 -13.29
C ILE A 107 -0.36 3.71 -14.57
N THR A 108 -0.46 5.03 -14.70
CA THR A 108 0.10 5.75 -15.86
C THR A 108 1.61 5.56 -15.97
N TRP A 109 2.34 5.64 -14.84
CA TRP A 109 3.77 5.42 -14.79
C TRP A 109 4.14 3.98 -15.21
N LEU A 110 3.42 2.97 -14.71
CA LEU A 110 3.64 1.58 -15.07
C LEU A 110 3.44 1.34 -16.58
N HIS A 111 2.38 1.88 -17.15
CA HIS A 111 2.16 1.77 -18.59
C HIS A 111 3.22 2.50 -19.42
N HIS A 112 3.71 3.64 -18.94
CA HIS A 112 4.77 4.38 -19.63
C HIS A 112 6.12 3.64 -19.61
N GLN A 113 6.48 3.04 -18.47
CA GLN A 113 7.79 2.40 -18.29
C GLN A 113 7.81 0.93 -18.71
N TYR A 114 6.69 0.22 -18.50
CA TYR A 114 6.60 -1.25 -18.64
C TYR A 114 5.43 -1.71 -19.53
N GLY A 115 4.74 -0.79 -20.21
CA GLY A 115 3.53 -1.10 -20.96
C GLY A 115 3.69 -2.17 -22.03
N PHE A 116 4.92 -2.37 -22.55
CA PHE A 116 5.21 -3.45 -23.49
C PHE A 116 4.98 -4.85 -22.88
N TYR A 117 5.13 -4.98 -21.54
CA TYR A 117 4.97 -6.25 -20.84
C TYR A 117 3.57 -6.44 -20.26
N ILE A 118 2.83 -5.35 -20.04
CA ILE A 118 1.58 -5.34 -19.27
C ILE A 118 0.37 -5.49 -20.16
N ASP A 119 -0.39 -6.56 -19.95
CA ASP A 119 -1.70 -6.77 -20.60
C ASP A 119 -2.83 -6.17 -19.74
N GLU A 120 -2.76 -6.33 -18.42
CA GLU A 120 -3.80 -5.89 -17.48
C GLU A 120 -3.21 -5.48 -16.14
N ILE A 121 -3.72 -4.39 -15.57
CA ILE A 121 -3.46 -3.97 -14.19
C ILE A 121 -4.79 -3.97 -13.45
N ARG A 122 -4.84 -4.64 -12.29
CA ARG A 122 -5.88 -4.43 -11.29
C ARG A 122 -5.28 -3.92 -9.99
N THR A 123 -6.09 -3.18 -9.26
CA THR A 123 -5.69 -2.45 -8.06
C THR A 123 -6.32 -3.04 -6.82
N ALA A 124 -5.56 -3.10 -5.73
CA ALA A 124 -6.02 -3.64 -4.46
C ALA A 124 -5.56 -2.77 -3.30
N VAL A 125 -6.48 -2.40 -2.40
CA VAL A 125 -6.20 -1.55 -1.24
C VAL A 125 -6.97 -2.04 -0.01
N LEU A 126 -6.54 -1.64 1.19
CA LEU A 126 -7.33 -1.92 2.39
C LEU A 126 -8.51 -0.97 2.50
N TRP A 127 -8.28 0.33 2.26
CA TRP A 127 -9.33 1.35 2.42
C TRP A 127 -9.58 2.14 1.15
N TYR A 128 -10.85 2.29 0.84
CA TYR A 128 -11.33 3.12 -0.26
C TYR A 128 -12.23 4.22 0.30
N LYS A 129 -11.80 5.48 0.21
CA LYS A 129 -12.58 6.63 0.68
C LYS A 129 -13.54 7.15 -0.39
N HIS A 130 -14.70 7.60 0.06
CA HIS A 130 -15.74 8.18 -0.82
C HIS A 130 -15.25 9.37 -1.64
N CYS A 131 -14.32 10.18 -1.11
CA CYS A 131 -13.79 11.37 -1.82
C CYS A 131 -12.86 11.03 -2.97
N SER A 132 -12.51 9.77 -3.17
CA SER A 132 -11.63 9.37 -4.27
C SER A 132 -12.29 9.49 -5.63
N THR A 133 -11.52 10.00 -6.59
CA THR A 133 -11.92 10.03 -8.02
C THR A 133 -11.61 8.74 -8.77
N VAL A 134 -10.91 7.81 -8.12
CA VAL A 134 -10.53 6.50 -8.67
C VAL A 134 -11.08 5.40 -7.78
N GLN A 135 -11.85 4.51 -8.35
CA GLN A 135 -12.32 3.31 -7.66
C GLN A 135 -11.29 2.19 -7.86
N PRO A 136 -10.75 1.58 -6.79
CA PRO A 136 -9.91 0.39 -6.89
C PRO A 136 -10.74 -0.83 -7.30
N ASP A 137 -10.10 -1.81 -7.96
CA ASP A 137 -10.77 -3.06 -8.35
C ASP A 137 -11.13 -3.92 -7.13
N TYR A 138 -10.24 -3.93 -6.13
CA TYR A 138 -10.43 -4.65 -4.87
C TYR A 138 -10.16 -3.72 -3.68
N TYR A 139 -11.01 -3.78 -2.68
CA TYR A 139 -10.81 -3.05 -1.42
C TYR A 139 -11.43 -3.81 -0.24
N ALA A 140 -10.74 -3.85 0.88
CA ALA A 140 -11.24 -4.55 2.05
C ALA A 140 -12.37 -3.77 2.75
N GLN A 141 -12.30 -2.44 2.75
CA GLN A 141 -13.29 -1.59 3.43
C GLN A 141 -13.52 -0.29 2.67
N TYR A 142 -14.80 0.03 2.40
CA TYR A 142 -15.24 1.33 1.91
C TYR A 142 -15.53 2.28 3.06
N LEU A 143 -15.09 3.53 2.95
CA LEU A 143 -15.25 4.58 3.97
C LEU A 143 -16.08 5.76 3.43
N PRO A 144 -17.39 5.81 3.71
CA PRO A 144 -18.29 6.85 3.18
C PRO A 144 -18.04 8.24 3.79
N ASP A 145 -17.57 8.29 5.04
CA ASP A 145 -17.40 9.52 5.80
C ASP A 145 -16.00 10.13 5.74
N ASN A 146 -15.10 9.52 4.96
CA ASN A 146 -13.70 9.95 4.78
C ASN A 146 -12.95 10.21 6.11
N PRO A 147 -12.98 9.30 7.11
CA PRO A 147 -12.31 9.50 8.38
C PRO A 147 -10.80 9.58 8.20
N TRP A 148 -10.11 10.19 9.17
CA TRP A 148 -8.67 9.98 9.29
C TRP A 148 -8.41 8.55 9.78
N ILE A 149 -7.47 7.85 9.17
CA ILE A 149 -7.13 6.47 9.51
C ILE A 149 -5.83 6.48 10.28
N HIS A 150 -5.87 6.06 11.54
CA HIS A 150 -4.68 5.83 12.36
C HIS A 150 -4.24 4.37 12.19
N GLN A 151 -3.25 4.17 11.35
CA GLN A 151 -2.71 2.84 11.07
C GLN A 151 -1.80 2.38 12.22
N PRO A 152 -1.67 1.06 12.47
CA PRO A 152 -0.98 0.55 13.67
C PRO A 152 0.51 0.86 13.72
N PHE A 153 1.11 1.30 12.64
CA PHE A 153 2.52 1.67 12.54
C PHE A 153 2.78 3.19 12.55
N GLU A 154 1.74 4.04 12.46
CA GLU A 154 1.92 5.50 12.44
C GLU A 154 2.58 6.05 13.71
N HIS A 155 2.41 5.37 14.84
CA HIS A 155 3.06 5.77 16.08
C HIS A 155 4.60 5.79 15.97
N TYR A 156 5.19 4.99 15.08
CA TYR A 156 6.64 5.00 14.83
C TYR A 156 7.12 6.29 14.14
N GLU A 157 6.26 7.01 13.45
CA GLU A 157 6.60 8.27 12.77
C GLU A 157 6.88 9.40 13.78
N HIS A 158 6.30 9.29 14.96
CA HIS A 158 6.41 10.28 16.04
C HIS A 158 7.19 9.77 17.25
N MET A 159 7.72 8.54 17.17
CA MET A 159 8.41 7.91 18.29
C MET A 159 9.83 8.47 18.44
N ASP A 160 10.12 8.96 19.65
CA ASP A 160 11.46 9.37 20.03
C ASP A 160 12.32 8.13 20.39
N LEU A 161 13.43 7.92 19.67
CA LEU A 161 14.32 6.77 19.91
C LEU A 161 14.87 6.73 21.37
N PRO A 162 15.30 7.84 21.99
CA PRO A 162 15.63 7.85 23.43
C PRO A 162 14.47 7.38 24.33
N ALA A 163 13.23 7.74 24.02
CA ALA A 163 12.08 7.27 24.80
C ALA A 163 11.85 5.76 24.60
N LEU A 164 11.98 5.26 23.37
CA LEU A 164 11.91 3.83 23.05
C LEU A 164 12.98 3.04 23.80
N MET A 165 14.23 3.53 23.82
CA MET A 165 15.32 2.90 24.57
C MET A 165 14.99 2.79 26.07
N ARG A 166 14.47 3.84 26.68
CA ARG A 166 14.08 3.84 28.10
C ARG A 166 12.99 2.80 28.38
N SER A 167 11.97 2.69 27.52
CA SER A 167 10.88 1.72 27.71
C SER A 167 11.38 0.27 27.65
N HIS A 168 12.37 -0.02 26.78
CA HIS A 168 12.97 -1.35 26.68
C HIS A 168 13.89 -1.71 27.86
N GLN A 169 14.51 -0.70 28.50
CA GLN A 169 15.34 -0.93 29.68
C GLN A 169 14.51 -1.19 30.94
N THR A 170 13.28 -0.68 31.01
CA THR A 170 12.36 -0.88 32.14
C THR A 170 11.47 -2.10 32.01
N ALA A 171 11.35 -2.69 30.83
CA ALA A 171 10.59 -3.90 30.63
C ALA A 171 11.37 -5.12 31.20
N PRO A 172 10.76 -5.98 32.03
CA PRO A 172 11.40 -7.22 32.44
C PRO A 172 11.69 -8.06 31.17
N SER A 173 12.94 -8.59 31.09
CA SER A 173 13.36 -9.38 29.92
C SER A 173 12.53 -10.67 29.86
N SER A 174 11.43 -10.64 29.14
CA SER A 174 10.78 -11.86 28.66
C SER A 174 11.67 -12.41 27.55
N ARG A 175 12.46 -13.44 27.86
CA ARG A 175 13.17 -14.24 26.86
C ARG A 175 12.11 -14.89 25.96
N VAL A 176 12.13 -14.53 24.69
CA VAL A 176 11.45 -15.26 23.61
C VAL A 176 12.26 -16.52 23.32
#